data_68897a5cf8e89f57c4eafcf5376b7e4d
#
_entry.id   68897a5cf8e89f57c4eafcf5376b7e4d
#
_cell.length_a   1.000
_cell.length_b   1.000
_cell.length_c   1.000
_cell.angle_alpha   90.00
_cell.angle_beta   90.00
_cell.angle_gamma   90.00
#
_symmetry.space_group_name_H-M   'P 1'
#
loop_
_entity.id
_entity.type
_entity.pdbx_description
1 polymer ?
#
loop_
_entity_poly.entity_id
_entity_poly.type
_entity_poly.pdbx_seq_one_letter_code
_entity_poly.pdbx_strand_id
1 'polypeptide(L)'
;INCCQIDLTDLFRRGFSTGHGFLREPQSIQSAAALSCIAIQSNQNDMHGGQSIPMFEYDLAPYVVKSYNKHLRQVIKIVLRNDNIDLDDLKAAIEQIYKDNGTALADHTQEQIAVLVKEILRSKFEGDELEDNLSYTMSEALKLTNRETYQAMEAVIHNLNSMQSRAGAQVPFSSINYGTGTTAEQRMIMKNVLLATDAGLGSGETPIFPVQIFKVKDGVNTKEGDPNYDLFRLACKVSAKRLFPNFSFLDAPYNKQYYVEGHPETEVAVMGCRTRVFGNDYDKTKQVIPGRGNLSFTTINLPRLAIEAHGSISKFYESLDRMVNMVFEQLLDRFEIIADKHVYNYPFLMGQGIWIDSYRLHWDDKIRDVIKNGSLSVGFIGLAETLVALVGQHHGESQSALELGLNIIRHMRELTDKQTQKTGLNFSLFSTPAEGLSGRFVNIDKKIYGIIPGVTDRSYYTNSFHVPVYYNISAADKIRIEGKFHELCNAGAISYVEMDGDLNKNIDAFERVVLYMRDCGVGYGSINHPVDRCPVCGYVGVINDVCPKCGRKDGEGVTIERLSKLGVDCICRG
;
A
#
# COMPACT_ATOMS: atom_id res chain seq x y z
N ILE A 1 -15.93 4.37 9.86
CA ILE A 1 -14.81 4.90 9.05
C ILE A 1 -14.23 3.75 8.26
N ASN A 2 -13.95 3.98 6.98
CA ASN A 2 -13.53 2.89 6.07
C ASN A 2 -12.02 2.70 6.08
N CYS A 3 -11.22 3.66 5.59
CA CYS A 3 -9.77 3.54 5.46
C CYS A 3 -9.04 4.71 6.13
N CYS A 4 -7.78 4.49 6.54
CA CYS A 4 -6.95 5.53 7.17
C CYS A 4 -5.46 5.39 6.80
N GLN A 5 -4.78 6.54 6.68
CA GLN A 5 -3.33 6.68 6.57
C GLN A 5 -2.75 7.02 7.96
N ILE A 6 -1.99 6.11 8.53
CA ILE A 6 -1.43 6.25 9.89
C ILE A 6 -0.16 7.07 9.84
N ASP A 7 -0.10 8.16 10.60
CA ASP A 7 1.12 8.93 10.85
C ASP A 7 1.92 8.26 11.98
N LEU A 8 2.91 7.44 11.63
CA LEU A 8 3.76 6.79 12.63
C LEU A 8 4.75 7.75 13.26
N THR A 9 5.22 8.76 12.53
CA THR A 9 6.19 9.74 13.07
C THR A 9 5.61 10.46 14.28
N ASP A 10 4.40 11.00 14.16
CA ASP A 10 3.75 11.69 15.28
C ASP A 10 3.32 10.72 16.38
N LEU A 11 2.77 9.55 16.00
CA LEU A 11 2.33 8.53 16.96
C LEU A 11 3.49 8.03 17.84
N PHE A 12 4.65 7.74 17.24
CA PHE A 12 5.81 7.23 17.98
C PHE A 12 6.45 8.28 18.86
N ARG A 13 6.56 9.53 18.37
CA ARG A 13 7.11 10.65 19.14
C ARG A 13 6.32 10.90 20.43
N ARG A 14 5.00 10.79 20.38
CA ARG A 14 4.12 10.99 21.55
C ARG A 14 4.01 9.73 22.42
N GLY A 15 4.27 8.56 21.84
CA GLY A 15 3.85 7.29 22.42
C GLY A 15 2.33 7.13 22.33
N PHE A 16 1.82 5.94 22.64
CA PHE A 16 0.39 5.65 22.58
C PHE A 16 -0.04 4.54 23.54
N SER A 17 -1.33 4.44 23.78
CA SER A 17 -1.93 3.37 24.58
C SER A 17 -2.90 2.53 23.75
N THR A 18 -2.85 1.22 23.94
CA THR A 18 -3.82 0.27 23.35
C THR A 18 -4.98 -0.04 24.30
N GLY A 19 -5.07 0.66 25.44
CA GLY A 19 -6.04 0.41 26.51
C GLY A 19 -5.51 -0.47 27.65
N HIS A 20 -4.33 -1.10 27.48
CA HIS A 20 -3.71 -1.98 28.48
C HIS A 20 -2.39 -1.45 29.04
N GLY A 21 -2.00 -0.25 28.68
CA GLY A 21 -0.76 0.39 29.10
C GLY A 21 -0.22 1.34 28.06
N PHE A 22 0.73 2.19 28.48
CA PHE A 22 1.35 3.18 27.61
C PHE A 22 2.63 2.63 26.98
N LEU A 23 2.73 2.73 25.66
CA LEU A 23 3.88 2.34 24.86
C LEU A 23 4.67 3.60 24.51
N ARG A 24 5.89 3.69 25.05
CA ARG A 24 6.78 4.82 24.80
C ARG A 24 7.36 4.80 23.40
N GLU A 25 8.00 5.88 23.00
CA GLU A 25 8.76 5.97 21.76
C GLU A 25 9.73 4.79 21.59
N PRO A 26 9.78 4.16 20.40
CA PRO A 26 10.72 3.05 20.12
C PRO A 26 12.19 3.48 20.25
N GLN A 27 13.04 2.54 20.68
CA GLN A 27 14.46 2.77 20.89
C GLN A 27 15.36 1.98 19.93
N SER A 28 14.76 1.24 18.98
CA SER A 28 15.45 0.47 17.96
C SER A 28 14.54 0.25 16.76
N ILE A 29 15.09 -0.13 15.62
CA ILE A 29 14.30 -0.51 14.45
C ILE A 29 13.40 -1.72 14.74
N GLN A 30 13.84 -2.66 15.56
CA GLN A 30 13.05 -3.82 15.96
C GLN A 30 11.81 -3.42 16.78
N SER A 31 11.98 -2.51 17.75
CA SER A 31 10.84 -2.00 18.53
C SER A 31 9.91 -1.13 17.68
N ALA A 32 10.44 -0.34 16.74
CA ALA A 32 9.63 0.46 15.83
C ALA A 32 8.78 -0.43 14.90
N ALA A 33 9.36 -1.48 14.35
CA ALA A 33 8.66 -2.49 13.55
C ALA A 33 7.52 -3.18 14.33
N ALA A 34 7.80 -3.59 15.57
CA ALA A 34 6.79 -4.19 16.44
C ALA A 34 5.65 -3.21 16.75
N LEU A 35 5.97 -1.95 17.10
CA LEU A 35 4.96 -0.93 17.40
C LEU A 35 4.15 -0.52 16.17
N SER A 36 4.72 -0.57 14.96
CA SER A 36 3.98 -0.38 13.71
C SER A 36 2.89 -1.43 13.52
N CYS A 37 3.20 -2.70 13.79
CA CYS A 37 2.23 -3.80 13.74
C CYS A 37 1.14 -3.62 14.81
N ILE A 38 1.50 -3.24 16.03
CA ILE A 38 0.55 -3.00 17.14
C ILE A 38 -0.37 -1.82 16.78
N ALA A 39 0.15 -0.74 16.20
CA ALA A 39 -0.65 0.41 15.78
C ALA A 39 -1.71 0.00 14.74
N ILE A 40 -1.31 -0.74 13.71
CA ILE A 40 -2.22 -1.26 12.68
C ILE A 40 -3.30 -2.16 13.29
N GLN A 41 -2.91 -3.10 14.16
CA GLN A 41 -3.82 -4.05 14.79
C GLN A 41 -4.82 -3.36 15.73
N SER A 42 -4.36 -2.39 16.50
CA SER A 42 -5.21 -1.63 17.42
C SER A 42 -6.20 -0.75 16.67
N ASN A 43 -5.72 -0.07 15.63
CA ASN A 43 -6.55 0.81 14.80
C ASN A 43 -7.64 0.05 14.02
N GLN A 44 -7.40 -1.23 13.68
CA GLN A 44 -8.39 -2.04 12.97
C GLN A 44 -9.69 -2.22 13.77
N ASN A 45 -9.68 -2.11 15.09
CA ASN A 45 -10.89 -2.24 15.88
C ASN A 45 -11.82 -1.04 15.73
N ASP A 46 -11.29 0.12 15.36
CA ASP A 46 -12.04 1.37 15.22
C ASP A 46 -12.53 1.62 13.77
N MET A 47 -12.14 0.76 12.82
CA MET A 47 -12.49 0.93 11.42
C MET A 47 -12.64 -0.42 10.71
N HIS A 48 -13.20 -0.45 9.51
CA HIS A 48 -13.54 -1.71 8.84
C HIS A 48 -12.84 -1.97 7.50
N GLY A 49 -12.12 -0.99 6.98
CA GLY A 49 -11.39 -1.11 5.71
C GLY A 49 -9.88 -1.18 5.88
N GLY A 50 -9.17 -0.78 4.85
CA GLY A 50 -7.71 -0.84 4.79
C GLY A 50 -7.03 0.25 5.60
N GLN A 51 -5.90 -0.10 6.20
CA GLN A 51 -5.03 0.80 6.94
C GLN A 51 -3.68 0.86 6.26
N SER A 52 -3.07 2.03 6.24
CA SER A 52 -1.83 2.24 5.51
C SER A 52 -0.84 3.06 6.31
N ILE A 53 0.44 2.77 6.12
CA ILE A 53 1.54 3.65 6.50
C ILE A 53 2.01 4.33 5.22
N PRO A 54 1.82 5.64 5.06
CA PRO A 54 2.08 6.35 3.79
C PRO A 54 3.54 6.68 3.53
N MET A 55 4.39 6.65 4.56
CA MET A 55 5.80 7.08 4.53
C MET A 55 6.70 6.10 5.29
N PHE A 56 6.59 4.80 4.97
CA PHE A 56 7.15 3.73 5.81
C PHE A 56 8.64 3.86 6.07
N GLU A 57 9.45 4.13 5.05
CA GLU A 57 10.89 4.30 5.19
C GLU A 57 11.28 5.59 5.93
N TYR A 58 10.49 6.65 5.78
CA TYR A 58 10.71 7.91 6.49
C TYR A 58 10.41 7.79 7.98
N ASP A 59 9.27 7.15 8.30
CA ASP A 59 8.81 6.96 9.68
C ASP A 59 9.77 6.08 10.49
N LEU A 60 10.42 5.11 9.86
CA LEU A 60 11.27 4.14 10.52
C LEU A 60 12.76 4.50 10.52
N ALA A 61 13.22 5.39 9.64
CA ALA A 61 14.62 5.77 9.50
C ALA A 61 15.30 6.23 10.82
N PRO A 62 14.67 7.05 11.67
CA PRO A 62 15.27 7.45 12.94
C PRO A 62 15.62 6.28 13.87
N TYR A 63 14.90 5.18 13.75
CA TYR A 63 15.09 4.00 14.60
C TYR A 63 16.19 3.07 14.09
N VAL A 64 16.54 3.15 12.80
CA VAL A 64 17.77 2.56 12.25
C VAL A 64 18.99 3.25 12.88
N VAL A 65 18.96 4.58 12.98
CA VAL A 65 20.03 5.35 13.64
C VAL A 65 20.18 4.97 15.11
N LYS A 66 19.06 4.84 15.84
CA LYS A 66 19.10 4.39 17.25
C LYS A 66 19.71 2.98 17.37
N SER A 67 19.36 2.06 16.46
CA SER A 67 19.96 0.72 16.41
C SER A 67 21.46 0.78 16.08
N TYR A 68 21.85 1.58 15.10
CA TYR A 68 23.27 1.77 14.75
C TYR A 68 24.07 2.31 15.95
N ASN A 69 23.57 3.34 16.60
CA ASN A 69 24.19 3.91 17.79
C ASN A 69 24.37 2.88 18.91
N LYS A 70 23.35 2.03 19.14
CA LYS A 70 23.43 0.91 20.08
C LYS A 70 24.53 -0.09 19.68
N HIS A 71 24.55 -0.54 18.43
CA HIS A 71 25.51 -1.52 17.94
C HIS A 71 26.93 -0.97 17.94
N LEU A 72 27.14 0.26 17.50
CA LEU A 72 28.45 0.88 17.49
C LEU A 72 29.07 0.91 18.91
N ARG A 73 28.30 1.38 19.90
CA ARG A 73 28.74 1.40 21.28
C ARG A 73 29.02 0.00 21.84
N GLN A 74 28.22 -0.99 21.45
CA GLN A 74 28.44 -2.38 21.83
C GLN A 74 29.74 -2.94 21.25
N VAL A 75 30.02 -2.69 19.96
CA VAL A 75 31.26 -3.14 19.30
C VAL A 75 32.48 -2.45 19.90
N ILE A 76 32.41 -1.15 20.21
CA ILE A 76 33.49 -0.43 20.91
C ILE A 76 33.81 -1.10 22.24
N LYS A 77 32.81 -1.42 23.07
CA LYS A 77 33.01 -2.11 24.35
C LYS A 77 33.71 -3.46 24.18
N ILE A 78 33.33 -4.23 23.18
CA ILE A 78 33.94 -5.53 22.86
C ILE A 78 35.40 -5.35 22.43
N VAL A 79 35.69 -4.43 21.52
CA VAL A 79 37.05 -4.16 20.99
C VAL A 79 37.97 -3.67 22.11
N LEU A 80 37.48 -2.77 22.92
CA LEU A 80 38.24 -2.28 24.08
C LEU A 80 38.32 -3.30 25.23
N ARG A 81 37.49 -4.32 25.24
CA ARG A 81 37.27 -5.27 26.37
C ARG A 81 36.96 -4.52 27.67
N ASN A 82 36.12 -3.51 27.59
CA ASN A 82 35.74 -2.65 28.70
C ASN A 82 34.23 -2.37 28.65
N ASP A 83 33.44 -3.12 29.42
CA ASP A 83 31.98 -2.97 29.50
C ASP A 83 31.55 -1.70 30.23
N ASN A 84 32.41 -1.12 31.06
CA ASN A 84 32.09 0.02 31.90
C ASN A 84 32.46 1.38 31.26
N ILE A 85 33.01 1.39 30.04
CA ILE A 85 33.30 2.65 29.35
C ILE A 85 32.03 3.44 29.12
N ASP A 86 32.05 4.71 29.49
CA ASP A 86 30.98 5.64 29.20
C ASP A 86 31.09 6.11 27.72
N LEU A 87 30.00 5.99 26.98
CA LEU A 87 29.87 6.35 25.56
C LEU A 87 28.64 7.24 25.33
N ASP A 88 28.17 7.95 26.35
CA ASP A 88 26.97 8.80 26.23
C ASP A 88 27.27 10.05 25.38
N ASP A 89 28.46 10.58 25.45
CA ASP A 89 28.91 11.68 24.56
C ASP A 89 28.92 11.25 23.09
N LEU A 90 29.41 10.05 22.80
CA LEU A 90 29.37 9.50 21.44
C LEU A 90 27.92 9.32 20.97
N LYS A 91 27.04 8.82 21.84
CA LYS A 91 25.63 8.69 21.56
C LYS A 91 25.01 10.02 21.18
N ALA A 92 25.23 11.04 21.98
CA ALA A 92 24.70 12.39 21.75
C ALA A 92 25.27 13.01 20.45
N ALA A 93 26.55 12.79 20.18
CA ALA A 93 27.19 13.29 18.95
C ALA A 93 26.57 12.65 17.69
N ILE A 94 26.31 11.33 17.69
CA ILE A 94 25.67 10.65 16.56
C ILE A 94 24.24 11.17 16.35
N GLU A 95 23.47 11.37 17.42
CA GLU A 95 22.13 11.94 17.35
C GLU A 95 22.16 13.37 16.79
N GLN A 96 23.18 14.16 17.14
CA GLN A 96 23.35 15.51 16.60
C GLN A 96 23.74 15.48 15.12
N ILE A 97 24.68 14.60 14.72
CA ILE A 97 25.06 14.40 13.31
C ILE A 97 23.82 14.04 12.48
N TYR A 98 22.96 13.16 12.98
CA TYR A 98 21.71 12.82 12.30
C TYR A 98 20.78 14.02 12.15
N LYS A 99 20.60 14.82 13.21
CA LYS A 99 19.76 16.02 13.16
C LYS A 99 20.25 17.05 12.15
N ASP A 100 21.57 17.24 12.08
CA ASP A 100 22.18 18.26 11.23
C ASP A 100 22.20 17.85 9.75
N ASN A 101 22.32 16.56 9.45
CA ASN A 101 22.50 16.05 8.08
C ASN A 101 21.28 15.26 7.53
N GLY A 102 20.31 14.92 8.36
CA GLY A 102 19.18 14.04 8.00
C GLY A 102 19.58 12.57 7.80
N THR A 103 20.84 12.22 8.02
CA THR A 103 21.38 10.86 7.92
C THR A 103 22.61 10.72 8.85
N ALA A 104 22.83 9.53 9.38
CA ALA A 104 24.03 9.17 10.13
C ALA A 104 24.85 8.08 9.42
N LEU A 105 24.24 7.37 8.45
CA LEU A 105 24.83 6.21 7.78
C LEU A 105 25.36 6.51 6.37
N ALA A 106 25.31 7.75 5.91
CA ALA A 106 25.94 8.15 4.65
C ALA A 106 27.47 8.24 4.82
N ASP A 107 28.24 8.07 3.74
CA ASP A 107 29.70 8.04 3.77
C ASP A 107 30.30 9.25 4.50
N HIS A 108 29.84 10.47 4.17
CA HIS A 108 30.36 11.69 4.78
C HIS A 108 30.07 11.82 6.29
N THR A 109 28.93 11.28 6.77
CA THR A 109 28.60 11.25 8.19
C THR A 109 29.30 10.10 8.91
N GLN A 110 29.53 8.98 8.23
CA GLN A 110 30.33 7.87 8.73
C GLN A 110 31.79 8.30 8.92
N GLU A 111 32.35 9.14 8.05
CA GLU A 111 33.68 9.74 8.25
C GLU A 111 33.73 10.59 9.51
N GLN A 112 32.70 11.41 9.78
CA GLN A 112 32.65 12.22 11.02
C GLN A 112 32.56 11.32 12.26
N ILE A 113 31.74 10.27 12.23
CA ILE A 113 31.59 9.31 13.33
C ILE A 113 32.93 8.55 13.54
N ALA A 114 33.59 8.15 12.45
CA ALA A 114 34.90 7.47 12.52
C ALA A 114 35.95 8.28 13.25
N VAL A 115 35.97 9.59 13.08
CA VAL A 115 36.91 10.48 13.83
C VAL A 115 36.67 10.38 15.34
N LEU A 116 35.39 10.39 15.77
CA LEU A 116 35.02 10.26 17.18
C LEU A 116 35.38 8.88 17.74
N VAL A 117 35.10 7.83 16.98
CA VAL A 117 35.42 6.44 17.37
C VAL A 117 36.94 6.25 17.45
N LYS A 118 37.67 6.79 16.49
CA LYS A 118 39.13 6.72 16.48
C LYS A 118 39.76 7.33 17.75
N GLU A 119 39.23 8.46 18.19
CA GLU A 119 39.72 9.10 19.42
C GLU A 119 39.47 8.22 20.66
N ILE A 120 38.33 7.54 20.73
CA ILE A 120 38.02 6.59 21.81
C ILE A 120 38.97 5.37 21.76
N LEU A 121 39.24 4.82 20.57
CA LEU A 121 40.09 3.64 20.40
C LEU A 121 41.59 3.92 20.68
N ARG A 122 42.03 5.15 20.53
CA ARG A 122 43.41 5.60 20.90
C ARG A 122 43.74 5.37 22.36
N SER A 123 42.74 5.18 23.23
CA SER A 123 42.99 4.80 24.63
C SER A 123 43.68 3.46 24.77
N LYS A 124 43.70 2.62 23.73
CA LYS A 124 44.22 1.25 23.78
C LYS A 124 45.09 0.85 22.59
N PHE A 125 44.91 1.46 21.41
CA PHE A 125 45.53 1.06 20.16
C PHE A 125 46.28 2.23 19.51
N GLU A 126 47.34 1.92 18.77
CA GLU A 126 48.15 2.89 18.02
C GLU A 126 48.50 2.32 16.63
N GLY A 127 48.96 3.20 15.71
CA GLY A 127 49.43 2.82 14.38
C GLY A 127 48.42 1.98 13.59
N ASP A 128 48.92 0.95 12.91
CA ASP A 128 48.12 0.09 12.04
C ASP A 128 47.03 -0.68 12.81
N GLU A 129 47.32 -1.06 14.07
CA GLU A 129 46.34 -1.73 14.92
C GLU A 129 45.12 -0.84 15.23
N LEU A 130 45.32 0.47 15.38
CA LEU A 130 44.25 1.43 15.55
C LEU A 130 43.35 1.50 14.29
N GLU A 131 43.95 1.58 13.11
CA GLU A 131 43.22 1.67 11.85
C GLU A 131 42.41 0.38 11.58
N ASP A 132 43.02 -0.78 11.83
CA ASP A 132 42.32 -2.09 11.68
C ASP A 132 41.14 -2.21 12.64
N ASN A 133 41.30 -1.85 13.92
CA ASN A 133 40.23 -1.88 14.90
C ASN A 133 39.13 -0.84 14.61
N LEU A 134 39.48 0.34 14.08
CA LEU A 134 38.53 1.34 13.64
C LEU A 134 37.69 0.82 12.47
N SER A 135 38.35 0.30 11.43
CA SER A 135 37.68 -0.28 10.26
C SER A 135 36.73 -1.42 10.64
N TYR A 136 37.21 -2.33 11.49
CA TYR A 136 36.39 -3.41 12.04
C TYR A 136 35.18 -2.87 12.81
N THR A 137 35.38 -1.92 13.72
CA THR A 137 34.32 -1.36 14.57
C THR A 137 33.22 -0.73 13.74
N MET A 138 33.57 0.10 12.75
CA MET A 138 32.62 0.78 11.90
C MET A 138 31.85 -0.21 11.01
N SER A 139 32.58 -1.13 10.37
CA SER A 139 31.96 -2.11 9.46
C SER A 139 31.05 -3.12 10.20
N GLU A 140 31.47 -3.59 11.37
CA GLU A 140 30.67 -4.55 12.15
C GLU A 140 29.41 -3.90 12.73
N ALA A 141 29.49 -2.63 13.17
CA ALA A 141 28.30 -1.90 13.62
C ALA A 141 27.26 -1.74 12.50
N LEU A 142 27.68 -1.40 11.27
CA LEU A 142 26.80 -1.33 10.11
C LEU A 142 26.19 -2.69 9.75
N LYS A 143 27.00 -3.75 9.78
CA LYS A 143 26.55 -5.12 9.50
C LYS A 143 25.51 -5.60 10.49
N LEU A 144 25.72 -5.37 11.79
CA LEU A 144 24.77 -5.69 12.85
C LEU A 144 23.44 -4.89 12.69
N THR A 145 23.56 -3.61 12.34
CA THR A 145 22.40 -2.75 12.10
C THR A 145 21.59 -3.22 10.91
N ASN A 146 22.24 -3.56 9.80
CA ASN A 146 21.54 -4.10 8.63
C ASN A 146 20.85 -5.44 8.93
N ARG A 147 21.50 -6.31 9.71
CA ARG A 147 20.92 -7.59 10.14
C ARG A 147 19.69 -7.37 11.04
N GLU A 148 19.77 -6.47 12.02
CA GLU A 148 18.64 -6.13 12.89
C GLU A 148 17.48 -5.53 12.06
N THR A 149 17.80 -4.68 11.07
CA THR A 149 16.80 -4.11 10.16
C THR A 149 16.12 -5.19 9.31
N TYR A 150 16.87 -6.14 8.77
CA TYR A 150 16.28 -7.28 8.04
C TYR A 150 15.33 -8.09 8.93
N GLN A 151 15.75 -8.46 10.13
CA GLN A 151 14.93 -9.20 11.08
C GLN A 151 13.66 -8.42 11.50
N ALA A 152 13.79 -7.11 11.63
CA ALA A 152 12.64 -6.24 11.92
C ALA A 152 11.63 -6.24 10.75
N MET A 153 12.09 -6.15 9.51
CA MET A 153 11.22 -6.20 8.33
C MET A 153 10.58 -7.58 8.13
N GLU A 154 11.32 -8.64 8.34
CA GLU A 154 10.80 -10.01 8.36
C GLU A 154 9.69 -10.17 9.41
N ALA A 155 9.90 -9.63 10.63
CA ALA A 155 8.91 -9.66 11.69
C ALA A 155 7.63 -8.88 11.32
N VAL A 156 7.73 -7.72 10.64
CA VAL A 156 6.56 -6.98 10.14
C VAL A 156 5.72 -7.85 9.21
N ILE A 157 6.38 -8.50 8.24
CA ILE A 157 5.70 -9.35 7.27
C ILE A 157 5.03 -10.54 7.97
N HIS A 158 5.75 -11.23 8.85
CA HIS A 158 5.20 -12.39 9.58
C HIS A 158 4.05 -12.00 10.49
N ASN A 159 4.18 -10.91 11.25
CA ASN A 159 3.14 -10.44 12.18
C ASN A 159 1.85 -10.06 11.44
N LEU A 160 1.94 -9.31 10.35
CA LEU A 160 0.76 -8.86 9.62
C LEU A 160 0.06 -9.98 8.83
N ASN A 161 0.69 -11.14 8.68
CA ASN A 161 0.08 -12.35 8.10
C ASN A 161 -0.39 -13.38 9.14
N SER A 162 -0.03 -13.24 10.40
CA SER A 162 -0.28 -14.25 11.44
C SER A 162 -1.14 -13.72 12.58
N MET A 163 -0.94 -12.47 12.99
CA MET A 163 -1.59 -11.90 14.17
C MET A 163 -3.00 -11.44 13.84
N GLN A 164 -3.95 -12.01 14.54
CA GLN A 164 -5.37 -11.70 14.43
C GLN A 164 -5.71 -10.54 15.36
N SER A 165 -6.40 -9.54 14.86
CA SER A 165 -6.80 -8.36 15.63
C SER A 165 -8.30 -8.28 15.92
N ARG A 166 -9.10 -9.16 15.31
CA ARG A 166 -10.56 -9.25 15.52
C ARG A 166 -11.02 -10.68 15.76
N ALA A 167 -12.19 -10.82 16.38
CA ALA A 167 -12.91 -12.10 16.42
C ALA A 167 -13.13 -12.65 15.00
N GLY A 168 -13.02 -13.97 14.83
CA GLY A 168 -13.14 -14.62 13.53
C GLY A 168 -11.82 -14.77 12.76
N ALA A 169 -10.69 -14.63 13.43
CA ALA A 169 -9.35 -14.88 12.89
C ALA A 169 -8.94 -13.93 11.75
N GLN A 170 -9.47 -12.70 11.72
CA GLN A 170 -9.14 -11.72 10.68
C GLN A 170 -7.78 -11.07 10.96
N VAL A 171 -6.83 -11.22 10.03
CA VAL A 171 -5.59 -10.44 10.00
C VAL A 171 -5.87 -9.00 9.52
N PRO A 172 -5.04 -8.01 9.92
CA PRO A 172 -5.24 -6.63 9.50
C PRO A 172 -5.12 -6.44 7.98
N PHE A 173 -6.12 -5.82 7.38
CA PHE A 173 -6.03 -5.37 5.98
C PHE A 173 -5.11 -4.15 5.91
N SER A 174 -3.83 -4.41 5.75
CA SER A 174 -2.76 -3.44 5.93
C SER A 174 -1.99 -3.18 4.63
N SER A 175 -1.45 -1.97 4.51
CA SER A 175 -0.56 -1.58 3.41
C SER A 175 0.58 -0.68 3.89
N ILE A 176 1.69 -0.69 3.15
CA ILE A 176 2.82 0.20 3.34
C ILE A 176 3.20 0.84 2.01
N ASN A 177 3.52 2.13 2.04
CA ASN A 177 3.99 2.88 0.87
C ASN A 177 5.43 3.31 1.14
N TYR A 178 6.32 3.08 0.17
CA TYR A 178 7.74 3.38 0.24
C TYR A 178 8.35 3.52 -1.16
N GLY A 179 9.55 4.05 -1.29
CA GLY A 179 10.26 4.13 -2.58
C GLY A 179 11.02 5.41 -2.84
N THR A 180 10.66 6.52 -2.19
CA THR A 180 11.20 7.85 -2.49
C THR A 180 12.29 8.34 -1.56
N GLY A 181 12.44 7.73 -0.39
CA GLY A 181 13.47 8.09 0.58
C GLY A 181 14.89 7.74 0.06
N THR A 182 15.80 8.70 0.09
CA THR A 182 17.14 8.55 -0.50
C THR A 182 18.28 8.48 0.52
N THR A 183 18.00 8.66 1.82
CA THR A 183 19.04 8.52 2.84
C THR A 183 19.45 7.06 3.02
N ALA A 184 20.63 6.84 3.56
CA ALA A 184 21.17 5.49 3.75
C ALA A 184 20.26 4.61 4.63
N GLU A 185 19.66 5.20 5.67
CA GLU A 185 18.70 4.54 6.56
C GLU A 185 17.41 4.15 5.85
N GLN A 186 16.83 5.08 5.09
CA GLN A 186 15.62 4.85 4.30
C GLN A 186 15.84 3.75 3.26
N ARG A 187 16.98 3.81 2.55
CA ARG A 187 17.36 2.78 1.58
C ARG A 187 17.58 1.41 2.26
N MET A 188 18.16 1.38 3.46
CA MET A 188 18.34 0.15 4.24
C MET A 188 16.99 -0.49 4.58
N ILE A 189 15.98 0.29 4.99
CA ILE A 189 14.63 -0.20 5.26
C ILE A 189 14.00 -0.77 3.99
N MET A 190 13.99 -0.01 2.90
CA MET A 190 13.41 -0.42 1.63
C MET A 190 14.05 -1.70 1.09
N LYS A 191 15.37 -1.78 1.11
CA LYS A 191 16.09 -2.98 0.68
C LYS A 191 15.70 -4.19 1.51
N ASN A 192 15.65 -4.05 2.84
CA ASN A 192 15.39 -5.17 3.73
C ASN A 192 13.91 -5.61 3.72
N VAL A 193 12.94 -4.71 3.55
CA VAL A 193 11.53 -5.13 3.38
C VAL A 193 11.33 -5.87 2.06
N LEU A 194 11.99 -5.45 0.99
CA LEU A 194 11.97 -6.17 -0.29
C LEU A 194 12.61 -7.55 -0.18
N LEU A 195 13.77 -7.67 0.47
CA LEU A 195 14.45 -8.95 0.67
C LEU A 195 13.65 -9.91 1.56
N ALA A 196 13.04 -9.39 2.63
CA ALA A 196 12.17 -10.20 3.49
C ALA A 196 10.92 -10.67 2.74
N THR A 197 10.35 -9.84 1.87
CA THR A 197 9.23 -10.22 1.00
C THR A 197 9.66 -11.28 -0.01
N ASP A 198 10.83 -11.15 -0.62
CA ASP A 198 11.39 -12.15 -1.55
C ASP A 198 11.60 -13.51 -0.88
N ALA A 199 12.04 -13.53 0.37
CA ALA A 199 12.18 -14.74 1.17
C ALA A 199 10.81 -15.42 1.41
N GLY A 200 9.76 -14.64 1.63
CA GLY A 200 8.42 -15.16 1.93
C GLY A 200 8.23 -15.56 3.40
N LEU A 201 7.12 -16.25 3.67
CA LEU A 201 6.85 -16.81 5.00
C LEU A 201 7.65 -18.09 5.26
N GLY A 202 7.51 -18.67 6.45
CA GLY A 202 8.36 -19.75 6.96
C GLY A 202 8.63 -20.94 6.04
N SER A 203 7.68 -21.30 5.15
CA SER A 203 7.88 -22.33 4.11
C SER A 203 8.06 -21.72 2.71
N GLY A 204 8.34 -20.43 2.61
CA GLY A 204 8.50 -19.70 1.35
C GLY A 204 7.19 -19.28 0.69
N GLU A 205 6.07 -19.28 1.41
CA GLU A 205 4.78 -18.79 0.90
C GLU A 205 4.84 -17.30 0.61
N THR A 206 4.07 -16.88 -0.40
CA THR A 206 3.91 -15.45 -0.70
C THR A 206 3.10 -14.78 0.42
N PRO A 207 3.63 -13.74 1.08
CA PRO A 207 2.87 -12.98 2.07
C PRO A 207 1.74 -12.19 1.38
N ILE A 208 0.56 -12.16 2.00
CA ILE A 208 -0.59 -11.40 1.50
C ILE A 208 -0.54 -9.96 2.03
N PHE A 209 -0.11 -9.78 3.27
CA PHE A 209 0.00 -8.50 3.96
C PHE A 209 1.42 -8.22 4.42
N PRO A 210 1.76 -6.93 4.57
CA PRO A 210 1.02 -5.77 4.08
C PRO A 210 1.00 -5.73 2.55
N VAL A 211 -0.06 -5.18 1.95
CA VAL A 211 -0.02 -4.80 0.54
C VAL A 211 1.08 -3.75 0.38
N GLN A 212 2.07 -4.03 -0.44
CA GLN A 212 3.22 -3.16 -0.63
C GLN A 212 3.07 -2.30 -1.87
N ILE A 213 3.30 -1.01 -1.70
CA ILE A 213 3.19 -0.01 -2.76
C ILE A 213 4.56 0.66 -2.92
N PHE A 214 5.24 0.38 -4.02
CA PHE A 214 6.49 1.04 -4.37
C PHE A 214 6.17 2.33 -5.14
N LYS A 215 6.59 3.46 -4.58
CA LYS A 215 6.42 4.79 -5.18
C LYS A 215 7.47 5.01 -6.24
N VAL A 216 7.04 5.21 -7.49
CA VAL A 216 7.89 5.49 -8.65
C VAL A 216 7.88 6.99 -8.91
N LYS A 217 9.07 7.61 -8.93
CA LYS A 217 9.25 9.06 -9.07
C LYS A 217 10.45 9.38 -9.96
N ASP A 218 10.25 10.25 -10.93
CA ASP A 218 11.30 10.70 -11.84
C ASP A 218 12.44 11.40 -11.09
N GLY A 219 13.68 11.09 -11.47
CA GLY A 219 14.89 11.58 -10.82
C GLY A 219 15.21 10.90 -9.48
N VAL A 220 14.39 9.95 -9.03
CA VAL A 220 14.62 9.19 -7.80
C VAL A 220 14.90 7.72 -8.08
N ASN A 221 14.10 7.07 -8.95
CA ASN A 221 14.20 5.63 -9.13
C ASN A 221 13.78 5.10 -10.52
N THR A 222 13.65 5.96 -11.53
CA THR A 222 13.09 5.55 -12.83
C THR A 222 14.13 5.14 -13.88
N LYS A 223 15.39 5.50 -13.69
CA LYS A 223 16.45 5.24 -14.67
C LYS A 223 17.81 5.03 -14.00
N GLU A 224 18.72 4.43 -14.74
CA GLU A 224 20.10 4.27 -14.31
C GLU A 224 20.74 5.62 -13.94
N GLY A 225 21.42 5.67 -12.79
CA GLY A 225 21.98 6.88 -12.21
C GLY A 225 21.07 7.59 -11.19
N ASP A 226 19.79 7.25 -11.14
CA ASP A 226 18.92 7.73 -10.06
C ASP A 226 19.31 7.07 -8.72
N PRO A 227 19.18 7.77 -7.58
CA PRO A 227 19.69 7.28 -6.28
C PRO A 227 19.04 5.97 -5.81
N ASN A 228 17.81 5.66 -6.20
CA ASN A 228 17.06 4.45 -5.81
C ASN A 228 16.74 3.53 -7.00
N TYR A 229 17.42 3.67 -8.14
CA TYR A 229 17.16 2.81 -9.29
C TYR A 229 17.42 1.32 -9.01
N ASP A 230 18.47 1.03 -8.25
CA ASP A 230 18.78 -0.34 -7.80
C ASP A 230 17.63 -0.95 -6.96
N LEU A 231 16.99 -0.15 -6.12
CA LEU A 231 15.83 -0.57 -5.32
C LEU A 231 14.58 -0.74 -6.17
N PHE A 232 14.38 0.09 -7.18
CA PHE A 232 13.29 -0.10 -8.17
C PHE A 232 13.48 -1.42 -8.94
N ARG A 233 14.69 -1.72 -9.39
CA ARG A 233 14.99 -3.01 -10.03
C ARG A 233 14.78 -4.19 -9.09
N LEU A 234 15.16 -4.06 -7.82
CA LEU A 234 14.86 -5.07 -6.80
C LEU A 234 13.35 -5.21 -6.59
N ALA A 235 12.59 -4.11 -6.53
CA ALA A 235 11.14 -4.13 -6.42
C ALA A 235 10.48 -4.86 -7.62
N CYS A 236 10.94 -4.61 -8.85
CA CYS A 236 10.49 -5.33 -10.04
C CYS A 236 10.76 -6.83 -9.93
N LYS A 237 11.97 -7.22 -9.48
CA LYS A 237 12.33 -8.64 -9.28
C LYS A 237 11.46 -9.32 -8.23
N VAL A 238 11.22 -8.65 -7.10
CA VAL A 238 10.37 -9.19 -6.03
C VAL A 238 8.92 -9.30 -6.49
N SER A 239 8.39 -8.28 -7.16
CA SER A 239 7.04 -8.30 -7.70
C SER A 239 6.84 -9.40 -8.75
N ALA A 240 7.82 -9.63 -9.63
CA ALA A 240 7.79 -10.71 -10.60
C ALA A 240 7.71 -12.11 -9.96
N LYS A 241 8.12 -12.26 -8.70
CA LYS A 241 8.09 -13.53 -7.96
C LYS A 241 6.92 -13.62 -6.97
N ARG A 242 6.54 -12.49 -6.35
CA ARG A 242 5.66 -12.45 -5.17
C ARG A 242 4.35 -11.71 -5.39
N LEU A 243 4.09 -11.12 -6.56
CA LEU A 243 2.97 -10.24 -6.88
C LEU A 243 2.99 -8.87 -6.17
N PHE A 244 3.89 -8.66 -5.24
CA PHE A 244 4.15 -7.41 -4.53
C PHE A 244 5.63 -7.05 -4.62
N PRO A 245 5.97 -5.75 -4.61
CA PRO A 245 5.09 -4.58 -4.50
C PRO A 245 4.32 -4.27 -5.79
N ASN A 246 3.19 -3.56 -5.65
CA ASN A 246 2.54 -2.81 -6.71
C ASN A 246 3.25 -1.46 -6.90
N PHE A 247 2.97 -0.74 -7.99
CA PHE A 247 3.68 0.49 -8.35
C PHE A 247 2.73 1.69 -8.40
N SER A 248 3.08 2.75 -7.65
CA SER A 248 2.37 4.03 -7.65
C SER A 248 3.21 5.10 -8.34
N PHE A 249 2.65 5.77 -9.34
CA PHE A 249 3.36 6.72 -10.21
C PHE A 249 3.08 8.16 -9.75
N LEU A 250 4.06 8.76 -9.07
CA LEU A 250 3.89 10.07 -8.44
C LEU A 250 3.89 11.23 -9.44
N ASP A 251 4.53 11.08 -10.58
CA ASP A 251 4.68 12.13 -11.59
C ASP A 251 3.46 12.31 -12.50
N ALA A 252 2.43 11.46 -12.39
CA ALA A 252 1.18 11.70 -13.08
C ALA A 252 0.63 13.09 -12.68
N PRO A 253 0.24 13.96 -13.64
CA PRO A 253 -0.13 15.36 -13.34
C PRO A 253 -1.17 15.51 -12.22
N TYR A 254 -2.16 14.62 -12.21
CA TYR A 254 -3.21 14.59 -11.19
C TYR A 254 -2.75 14.08 -9.81
N ASN A 255 -1.60 13.40 -9.72
CA ASN A 255 -0.94 13.05 -8.47
C ASN A 255 -0.01 14.17 -7.98
N LYS A 256 0.67 14.83 -8.93
CA LYS A 256 1.69 15.85 -8.65
C LYS A 256 1.11 17.19 -8.18
N GLN A 257 -0.15 17.48 -8.50
CA GLN A 257 -0.78 18.79 -8.23
C GLN A 257 -0.78 19.22 -6.76
N TYR A 258 -0.69 18.29 -5.82
CA TYR A 258 -0.68 18.56 -4.37
C TYR A 258 0.68 18.33 -3.72
N TYR A 259 1.64 17.83 -4.49
CA TYR A 259 2.97 17.56 -3.99
C TYR A 259 3.77 18.84 -3.77
N VAL A 260 4.44 18.93 -2.64
CA VAL A 260 5.37 20.00 -2.30
C VAL A 260 6.78 19.40 -2.20
N GLU A 261 7.74 19.98 -2.90
CA GLU A 261 9.13 19.52 -2.90
C GLU A 261 9.72 19.51 -1.49
N GLY A 262 10.38 18.42 -1.11
CA GLY A 262 10.94 18.24 0.23
C GLY A 262 9.93 17.86 1.31
N HIS A 263 8.63 17.70 0.97
CA HIS A 263 7.55 17.35 1.88
C HIS A 263 6.94 15.99 1.52
N PRO A 264 7.55 14.86 1.93
CA PRO A 264 7.08 13.51 1.60
C PRO A 264 5.67 13.22 2.12
N GLU A 265 5.21 13.93 3.16
CA GLU A 265 3.85 13.83 3.69
C GLU A 265 2.78 14.34 2.73
N THR A 266 3.18 15.02 1.64
CA THR A 266 2.28 15.47 0.56
C THR A 266 2.27 14.52 -0.64
N GLU A 267 3.11 13.51 -0.67
CA GLU A 267 3.13 12.49 -1.72
C GLU A 267 1.90 11.59 -1.62
N VAL A 268 1.25 11.36 -2.77
CA VAL A 268 0.11 10.45 -2.80
C VAL A 268 0.49 9.07 -2.28
N ALA A 269 -0.40 8.46 -1.49
CA ALA A 269 -0.24 7.13 -0.96
C ALA A 269 -1.55 6.35 -1.05
N VAL A 270 -1.44 5.03 -1.16
CA VAL A 270 -2.57 4.11 -1.35
C VAL A 270 -2.86 3.37 -0.06
N MET A 271 -4.15 3.22 0.24
CA MET A 271 -4.68 2.44 1.37
C MET A 271 -5.34 1.16 0.84
N GLY A 272 -4.99 0.03 1.43
CA GLY A 272 -5.56 -1.25 1.03
C GLY A 272 -5.31 -1.54 -0.46
N CYS A 273 -6.37 -1.85 -1.22
CA CYS A 273 -6.24 -2.24 -2.62
C CYS A 273 -5.92 -1.07 -3.55
N ARG A 274 -6.61 0.07 -3.42
CA ARG A 274 -6.50 1.22 -4.34
C ARG A 274 -7.03 2.54 -3.79
N THR A 275 -7.58 2.56 -2.58
CA THR A 275 -8.17 3.78 -2.01
C THR A 275 -7.08 4.80 -1.72
N ARG A 276 -7.32 6.05 -2.02
CA ARG A 276 -6.41 7.16 -1.69
C ARG A 276 -7.19 8.39 -1.27
N VAL A 277 -6.55 9.24 -0.51
CA VAL A 277 -6.94 10.62 -0.29
C VAL A 277 -5.86 11.51 -0.88
N PHE A 278 -6.28 12.60 -1.47
CA PHE A 278 -5.39 13.67 -1.91
C PHE A 278 -6.21 14.94 -1.89
N GLY A 279 -5.72 16.09 -2.08
CA GLY A 279 -6.50 17.31 -1.97
C GLY A 279 -7.41 17.38 -0.74
N ASN A 280 -7.42 18.45 -0.05
CA ASN A 280 -8.33 18.71 1.06
C ASN A 280 -9.10 19.98 0.79
N ASP A 281 -10.29 19.86 0.21
CA ASP A 281 -11.13 21.02 -0.12
C ASP A 281 -11.77 21.63 1.13
N TYR A 282 -11.92 20.84 2.19
CA TYR A 282 -12.39 21.33 3.48
C TYR A 282 -11.38 22.29 4.14
N ASP A 283 -10.10 21.90 4.13
CA ASP A 283 -9.01 22.72 4.69
C ASP A 283 -7.80 22.71 3.75
N LYS A 284 -7.72 23.70 2.89
CA LYS A 284 -6.65 23.81 1.90
C LYS A 284 -5.26 24.06 2.49
N THR A 285 -5.17 24.38 3.77
CA THR A 285 -3.89 24.51 4.49
C THR A 285 -3.32 23.15 4.91
N LYS A 286 -4.12 22.07 4.83
CA LYS A 286 -3.77 20.70 5.24
C LYS A 286 -3.80 19.74 4.06
N GLN A 287 -2.90 19.97 3.11
CA GLN A 287 -2.73 19.11 1.93
C GLN A 287 -1.81 17.91 2.21
N VAL A 288 -1.86 17.37 3.42
CA VAL A 288 -1.07 16.20 3.84
C VAL A 288 -1.86 14.91 3.66
N ILE A 289 -1.15 13.79 3.53
CA ILE A 289 -1.74 12.45 3.39
C ILE A 289 -1.88 11.74 4.75
N PRO A 290 -0.86 11.74 5.64
CA PRO A 290 -0.95 11.10 6.96
C PRO A 290 -2.11 11.66 7.80
N GLY A 291 -2.73 10.80 8.59
CA GLY A 291 -3.84 11.16 9.47
C GLY A 291 -5.18 11.37 8.75
N ARG A 292 -5.27 11.11 7.45
CA ARG A 292 -6.51 11.24 6.67
C ARG A 292 -6.96 9.89 6.12
N GLY A 293 -8.21 9.82 5.67
CA GLY A 293 -8.75 8.57 5.16
C GLY A 293 -10.09 8.73 4.46
N ASN A 294 -10.69 7.59 4.11
CA ASN A 294 -12.02 7.52 3.55
C ASN A 294 -13.05 7.19 4.65
N LEU A 295 -14.09 8.01 4.77
CA LEU A 295 -15.16 7.81 5.74
C LEU A 295 -16.12 6.73 5.28
N SER A 296 -16.55 6.82 4.03
CA SER A 296 -17.52 5.89 3.44
C SER A 296 -17.52 5.98 1.92
N PHE A 297 -17.96 4.91 1.27
CA PHE A 297 -18.25 4.91 -0.15
C PHE A 297 -19.52 4.10 -0.46
N THR A 298 -20.15 4.41 -1.59
CA THR A 298 -21.29 3.67 -2.12
C THR A 298 -21.10 3.44 -3.61
N THR A 299 -21.37 2.21 -4.07
CA THR A 299 -21.10 1.78 -5.44
C THR A 299 -22.37 1.70 -6.27
N ILE A 300 -22.35 2.33 -7.44
CA ILE A 300 -23.43 2.32 -8.43
C ILE A 300 -23.26 1.13 -9.37
N ASN A 301 -24.36 0.42 -9.61
CA ASN A 301 -24.50 -0.61 -10.63
C ASN A 301 -24.81 0.07 -11.99
N LEU A 302 -23.76 0.45 -12.72
CA LEU A 302 -23.93 1.11 -14.04
C LEU A 302 -24.64 0.22 -15.07
N PRO A 303 -24.34 -1.10 -15.18
CA PRO A 303 -25.04 -1.99 -16.11
C PRO A 303 -26.57 -1.97 -15.96
N ARG A 304 -27.09 -1.96 -14.74
CA ARG A 304 -28.53 -1.89 -14.52
C ARG A 304 -29.15 -0.64 -15.14
N LEU A 305 -28.53 0.53 -14.91
CA LEU A 305 -29.01 1.79 -15.47
C LEU A 305 -29.02 1.76 -17.01
N ALA A 306 -28.03 1.10 -17.61
CA ALA A 306 -27.94 0.93 -19.05
C ALA A 306 -29.00 -0.03 -19.62
N ILE A 307 -29.27 -1.15 -18.93
CA ILE A 307 -30.34 -2.08 -19.29
C ILE A 307 -31.69 -1.35 -19.29
N GLU A 308 -31.98 -0.63 -18.22
CA GLU A 308 -33.26 0.12 -18.06
C GLU A 308 -33.40 1.29 -19.05
N ALA A 309 -32.29 1.81 -19.55
CA ALA A 309 -32.28 2.87 -20.55
C ALA A 309 -32.64 2.38 -21.98
N HIS A 310 -32.65 1.04 -22.22
CA HIS A 310 -33.00 0.43 -23.52
C HIS A 310 -32.26 1.09 -24.72
N GLY A 311 -30.95 1.33 -24.60
CA GLY A 311 -30.13 1.94 -25.65
C GLY A 311 -30.22 3.47 -25.75
N SER A 312 -31.06 4.12 -24.93
CA SER A 312 -31.17 5.57 -24.89
C SER A 312 -30.12 6.21 -24.00
N ILE A 313 -29.14 6.85 -24.60
CA ILE A 313 -28.06 7.55 -23.87
C ILE A 313 -28.64 8.67 -22.97
N SER A 314 -29.64 9.43 -23.43
CA SER A 314 -30.28 10.48 -22.63
C SER A 314 -30.94 9.92 -21.37
N LYS A 315 -31.74 8.85 -21.50
CA LYS A 315 -32.37 8.19 -20.34
C LYS A 315 -31.35 7.59 -19.38
N PHE A 316 -30.23 7.09 -19.91
CA PHE A 316 -29.14 6.60 -19.08
C PHE A 316 -28.57 7.73 -18.21
N TYR A 317 -28.21 8.89 -18.79
CA TYR A 317 -27.70 10.02 -18.01
C TYR A 317 -28.71 10.56 -17.00
N GLU A 318 -30.00 10.67 -17.36
CA GLU A 318 -31.06 11.07 -16.41
C GLU A 318 -31.14 10.11 -15.22
N SER A 319 -31.02 8.81 -15.46
CA SER A 319 -31.01 7.79 -14.41
C SER A 319 -29.73 7.80 -13.59
N LEU A 320 -28.58 8.04 -14.23
CA LEU A 320 -27.29 8.19 -13.57
C LEU A 320 -27.30 9.39 -12.62
N ASP A 321 -27.79 10.54 -13.07
CA ASP A 321 -27.87 11.75 -12.25
C ASP A 321 -28.74 11.54 -11.01
N ARG A 322 -29.90 10.89 -11.17
CA ARG A 322 -30.77 10.53 -10.03
C ARG A 322 -30.06 9.60 -9.05
N MET A 323 -29.35 8.59 -9.58
CA MET A 323 -28.65 7.63 -8.75
C MET A 323 -27.48 8.26 -8.00
N VAL A 324 -26.68 9.10 -8.68
CA VAL A 324 -25.56 9.83 -8.04
C VAL A 324 -26.07 10.75 -6.95
N ASN A 325 -27.18 11.48 -7.17
CA ASN A 325 -27.80 12.34 -6.13
C ASN A 325 -28.27 11.50 -4.93
N MET A 326 -28.90 10.34 -5.16
CA MET A 326 -29.30 9.44 -4.07
C MET A 326 -28.09 8.94 -3.27
N VAL A 327 -26.96 8.66 -3.95
CA VAL A 327 -25.72 8.28 -3.29
C VAL A 327 -25.13 9.43 -2.47
N PHE A 328 -25.23 10.68 -2.96
CA PHE A 328 -24.81 11.85 -2.18
C PHE A 328 -25.63 12.00 -0.89
N GLU A 329 -26.95 11.87 -0.96
CA GLU A 329 -27.82 11.90 0.22
C GLU A 329 -27.42 10.80 1.22
N GLN A 330 -27.25 9.57 0.75
CA GLN A 330 -26.83 8.45 1.60
C GLN A 330 -25.46 8.67 2.24
N LEU A 331 -24.50 9.24 1.51
CA LEU A 331 -23.18 9.52 2.04
C LEU A 331 -23.21 10.66 3.07
N LEU A 332 -24.07 11.66 2.88
CA LEU A 332 -24.29 12.73 3.87
C LEU A 332 -24.95 12.18 5.14
N ASP A 333 -25.94 11.30 5.01
CA ASP A 333 -26.56 10.65 6.18
C ASP A 333 -25.52 9.84 6.97
N ARG A 334 -24.66 9.10 6.28
CA ARG A 334 -23.54 8.38 6.93
C ARG A 334 -22.54 9.32 7.57
N PHE A 335 -22.25 10.45 6.93
CA PHE A 335 -21.38 11.48 7.52
C PHE A 335 -21.99 12.00 8.82
N GLU A 336 -23.29 12.32 8.86
CA GLU A 336 -23.97 12.81 10.06
C GLU A 336 -23.96 11.76 11.20
N ILE A 337 -24.20 10.47 10.87
CA ILE A 337 -24.12 9.37 11.83
C ILE A 337 -22.72 9.27 12.44
N ILE A 338 -21.67 9.41 11.63
CA ILE A 338 -20.28 9.37 12.11
C ILE A 338 -19.97 10.64 12.90
N ALA A 339 -20.39 11.80 12.41
CA ALA A 339 -20.14 13.11 13.00
C ALA A 339 -20.77 13.29 14.39
N ASP A 340 -21.83 12.54 14.68
CA ASP A 340 -22.49 12.53 15.99
C ASP A 340 -21.80 11.61 17.01
N LYS A 341 -20.80 10.84 16.60
CA LYS A 341 -19.98 10.02 17.49
C LYS A 341 -18.98 10.88 18.28
N HIS A 342 -18.49 10.31 19.37
CA HIS A 342 -17.52 10.93 20.27
C HIS A 342 -16.16 10.21 20.14
N VAL A 343 -15.11 10.82 20.68
CA VAL A 343 -13.76 10.25 20.70
C VAL A 343 -13.78 8.84 21.31
N TYR A 344 -14.51 8.60 22.39
CA TYR A 344 -14.59 7.29 23.06
C TYR A 344 -15.20 6.18 22.18
N ASN A 345 -15.90 6.50 21.10
CA ASN A 345 -16.35 5.50 20.12
C ASN A 345 -15.24 5.02 19.18
N TYR A 346 -14.13 5.76 19.13
CA TYR A 346 -12.93 5.47 18.34
C TYR A 346 -11.69 5.67 19.22
N PRO A 347 -11.51 4.82 20.26
CA PRO A 347 -10.52 5.04 21.32
C PRO A 347 -9.08 5.06 20.82
N PHE A 348 -8.78 4.34 19.75
CA PHE A 348 -7.46 4.34 19.16
C PHE A 348 -7.32 5.37 18.01
N LEU A 349 -8.21 5.32 17.02
CA LEU A 349 -8.14 6.19 15.85
C LEU A 349 -8.21 7.68 16.22
N MET A 350 -9.14 8.05 17.09
CA MET A 350 -9.34 9.42 17.54
C MET A 350 -8.63 9.67 18.88
N GLY A 351 -8.77 8.76 19.85
CA GLY A 351 -8.23 8.93 21.19
C GLY A 351 -6.71 8.90 21.28
N GLN A 352 -6.02 8.26 20.34
CA GLN A 352 -4.55 8.30 20.26
C GLN A 352 -4.04 9.29 19.20
N GLY A 353 -4.92 10.10 18.60
CA GLY A 353 -4.52 11.16 17.69
C GLY A 353 -4.04 10.68 16.32
N ILE A 354 -4.47 9.48 15.85
CA ILE A 354 -4.11 8.97 14.53
C ILE A 354 -4.79 9.78 13.44
N TRP A 355 -6.10 10.10 13.62
CA TRP A 355 -6.79 10.97 12.68
C TRP A 355 -6.31 12.41 12.86
N ILE A 356 -6.11 13.12 11.75
CA ILE A 356 -5.61 14.50 11.76
C ILE A 356 -6.42 15.39 12.70
N ASP A 357 -5.74 16.19 13.51
CA ASP A 357 -6.28 17.08 14.53
C ASP A 357 -7.03 16.40 15.70
N SER A 358 -7.25 15.09 15.68
CA SER A 358 -8.01 14.43 16.75
C SER A 358 -7.30 14.49 18.10
N TYR A 359 -5.97 14.69 18.13
CA TYR A 359 -5.21 14.90 19.38
C TYR A 359 -5.63 16.15 20.19
N ARG A 360 -6.40 17.06 19.56
CA ARG A 360 -6.94 18.28 20.20
C ARG A 360 -8.25 18.02 20.94
N LEU A 361 -8.88 16.88 20.69
CA LEU A 361 -10.19 16.53 21.23
C LEU A 361 -10.05 15.84 22.59
N HIS A 362 -11.00 16.13 23.48
CA HIS A 362 -11.17 15.38 24.72
C HIS A 362 -12.04 14.14 24.51
N TRP A 363 -12.03 13.23 25.48
CA TRP A 363 -12.69 11.94 25.38
C TRP A 363 -14.19 12.00 25.04
N ASP A 364 -14.88 12.99 25.60
CA ASP A 364 -16.32 13.22 25.41
C ASP A 364 -16.67 14.18 24.26
N ASP A 365 -15.67 14.68 23.52
CA ASP A 365 -15.91 15.58 22.40
C ASP A 365 -16.45 14.83 21.19
N LYS A 366 -17.34 15.50 20.42
CA LYS A 366 -17.77 14.98 19.11
C LYS A 366 -16.65 15.12 18.09
N ILE A 367 -16.55 14.14 17.18
CA ILE A 367 -15.50 14.08 16.16
C ILE A 367 -15.83 14.86 14.88
N ARG A 368 -16.98 15.54 14.83
CA ARG A 368 -17.52 16.21 13.64
C ARG A 368 -16.49 17.03 12.85
N ASP A 369 -15.74 17.89 13.53
CA ASP A 369 -14.87 18.82 12.83
C ASP A 369 -13.63 18.16 12.24
N VAL A 370 -13.08 17.18 12.92
CA VAL A 370 -11.87 16.48 12.44
C VAL A 370 -12.17 15.53 11.29
N ILE A 371 -13.36 14.88 11.26
CA ILE A 371 -13.71 13.96 10.17
C ILE A 371 -14.01 14.65 8.84
N LYS A 372 -14.26 15.97 8.82
CA LYS A 372 -14.39 16.74 7.58
C LYS A 372 -13.13 16.67 6.69
N ASN A 373 -11.97 16.34 7.27
CA ASN A 373 -10.74 16.08 6.52
C ASN A 373 -10.74 14.74 5.76
N GLY A 374 -11.68 13.87 6.04
CA GLY A 374 -11.87 12.59 5.33
C GLY A 374 -12.67 12.73 4.06
N SER A 375 -12.69 11.68 3.23
CA SER A 375 -13.41 11.67 1.95
C SER A 375 -14.70 10.82 1.99
N LEU A 376 -15.66 11.23 1.15
CA LEU A 376 -16.88 10.50 0.84
C LEU A 376 -16.87 10.15 -0.65
N SER A 377 -16.97 8.85 -0.99
CA SER A 377 -16.70 8.43 -2.35
C SER A 377 -17.91 7.78 -3.03
N VAL A 378 -18.17 8.22 -4.26
CA VAL A 378 -19.10 7.56 -5.19
C VAL A 378 -18.31 6.53 -5.98
N GLY A 379 -18.66 5.26 -5.86
CA GLY A 379 -18.06 4.17 -6.61
C GLY A 379 -18.91 3.72 -7.79
N PHE A 380 -18.32 2.94 -8.69
CA PHE A 380 -19.01 2.33 -9.81
C PHE A 380 -18.37 1.00 -10.22
N ILE A 381 -19.16 0.14 -10.86
CA ILE A 381 -18.70 -1.09 -11.52
C ILE A 381 -19.39 -1.29 -12.86
N GLY A 382 -18.82 -2.14 -13.71
CA GLY A 382 -19.45 -2.64 -14.91
C GLY A 382 -19.49 -1.66 -16.09
N LEU A 383 -18.48 -0.78 -16.23
CA LEU A 383 -18.46 0.14 -17.38
C LEU A 383 -18.49 -0.61 -18.72
N ALA A 384 -17.79 -1.73 -18.84
CA ALA A 384 -17.78 -2.53 -20.06
C ALA A 384 -19.17 -3.02 -20.44
N GLU A 385 -19.86 -3.66 -19.50
CA GLU A 385 -21.24 -4.16 -19.70
C GLU A 385 -22.24 -3.02 -19.92
N THR A 386 -22.02 -1.88 -19.28
CA THR A 386 -22.81 -0.65 -19.52
C THR A 386 -22.73 -0.21 -20.96
N LEU A 387 -21.53 -0.15 -21.53
CA LEU A 387 -21.31 0.25 -22.92
C LEU A 387 -21.89 -0.78 -23.89
N VAL A 388 -21.76 -2.09 -23.60
CA VAL A 388 -22.40 -3.13 -24.41
C VAL A 388 -23.92 -2.97 -24.40
N ALA A 389 -24.53 -2.70 -23.25
CA ALA A 389 -25.98 -2.48 -23.14
C ALA A 389 -26.47 -1.22 -23.88
N LEU A 390 -25.66 -0.16 -23.94
CA LEU A 390 -26.00 1.10 -24.59
C LEU A 390 -25.73 1.11 -26.11
N VAL A 391 -24.57 0.58 -26.54
CA VAL A 391 -24.07 0.75 -27.91
C VAL A 391 -23.56 -0.56 -28.55
N GLY A 392 -23.68 -1.69 -27.88
CA GLY A 392 -23.34 -3.01 -28.41
C GLY A 392 -21.86 -3.38 -28.37
N GLN A 393 -20.98 -2.50 -27.91
CA GLN A 393 -19.53 -2.71 -27.82
C GLN A 393 -18.98 -2.08 -26.55
N HIS A 394 -17.95 -2.69 -25.94
CA HIS A 394 -17.25 -2.08 -24.82
C HIS A 394 -16.03 -1.26 -25.27
N HIS A 395 -15.45 -0.50 -24.34
CA HIS A 395 -14.34 0.44 -24.58
C HIS A 395 -13.02 -0.20 -25.00
N GLY A 396 -12.86 -1.51 -24.93
CA GLY A 396 -11.74 -2.24 -25.52
C GLY A 396 -11.94 -2.58 -27.00
N GLU A 397 -13.17 -2.51 -27.52
CA GLU A 397 -13.53 -2.95 -28.88
C GLU A 397 -13.55 -1.80 -29.89
N SER A 398 -13.95 -0.59 -29.46
CA SER A 398 -14.05 0.54 -30.38
C SER A 398 -13.69 1.88 -29.72
N GLN A 399 -13.17 2.79 -30.52
CA GLN A 399 -12.82 4.15 -30.09
C GLN A 399 -14.07 4.95 -29.65
N SER A 400 -15.20 4.79 -30.35
CA SER A 400 -16.45 5.47 -30.00
C SER A 400 -17.02 5.01 -28.64
N ALA A 401 -16.92 3.72 -28.35
CA ALA A 401 -17.30 3.19 -27.03
C ALA A 401 -16.33 3.69 -25.94
N LEU A 402 -15.03 3.79 -26.22
CA LEU A 402 -14.07 4.37 -25.29
C LEU A 402 -14.39 5.84 -24.97
N GLU A 403 -14.70 6.64 -25.99
CA GLU A 403 -15.08 8.06 -25.80
C GLU A 403 -16.36 8.19 -24.98
N LEU A 404 -17.38 7.36 -25.24
CA LEU A 404 -18.60 7.33 -24.44
C LEU A 404 -18.28 6.92 -23.00
N GLY A 405 -17.46 5.90 -22.78
CA GLY A 405 -17.03 5.47 -21.44
C GLY A 405 -16.31 6.57 -20.67
N LEU A 406 -15.37 7.27 -21.32
CA LEU A 406 -14.69 8.42 -20.72
C LEU A 406 -15.67 9.55 -20.38
N ASN A 407 -16.64 9.82 -21.24
CA ASN A 407 -17.67 10.86 -20.99
C ASN A 407 -18.56 10.49 -19.81
N ILE A 408 -18.96 9.24 -19.66
CA ILE A 408 -19.74 8.77 -18.51
C ILE A 408 -18.97 8.99 -17.21
N ILE A 409 -17.71 8.55 -17.15
CA ILE A 409 -16.90 8.66 -15.93
C ILE A 409 -16.53 10.12 -15.64
N ARG A 410 -16.26 10.92 -16.66
CA ARG A 410 -16.04 12.37 -16.50
C ARG A 410 -17.28 13.07 -15.94
N HIS A 411 -18.46 12.74 -16.44
CA HIS A 411 -19.72 13.29 -15.92
C HIS A 411 -19.91 12.95 -14.43
N MET A 412 -19.66 11.71 -14.03
CA MET A 412 -19.71 11.32 -12.61
C MET A 412 -18.68 12.09 -11.78
N ARG A 413 -17.48 12.31 -12.29
CA ARG A 413 -16.44 13.10 -11.63
C ARG A 413 -16.88 14.55 -11.45
N GLU A 414 -17.41 15.18 -12.46
CA GLU A 414 -17.93 16.56 -12.40
C GLU A 414 -19.05 16.70 -11.37
N LEU A 415 -19.93 15.70 -11.24
CA LEU A 415 -20.96 15.69 -10.21
C LEU A 415 -20.37 15.64 -8.80
N THR A 416 -19.32 14.82 -8.57
CA THR A 416 -18.63 14.77 -7.26
C THR A 416 -17.93 16.08 -6.95
N ASP A 417 -17.28 16.70 -7.93
CA ASP A 417 -16.61 18.00 -7.75
C ASP A 417 -17.63 19.12 -7.41
N LYS A 418 -18.77 19.16 -8.10
CA LYS A 418 -19.89 20.06 -7.77
C LYS A 418 -20.44 19.84 -6.36
N GLN A 419 -20.55 18.58 -5.94
CA GLN A 419 -21.02 18.25 -4.59
C GLN A 419 -20.01 18.70 -3.52
N THR A 420 -18.71 18.57 -3.78
CA THR A 420 -17.64 19.13 -2.94
C THR A 420 -17.79 20.65 -2.79
N GLN A 421 -17.95 21.37 -3.90
CA GLN A 421 -18.15 22.83 -3.88
C GLN A 421 -19.42 23.24 -3.10
N LYS A 422 -20.50 22.46 -3.24
CA LYS A 422 -21.77 22.73 -2.56
C LYS A 422 -21.70 22.51 -1.05
N THR A 423 -20.98 21.49 -0.61
CA THR A 423 -20.99 21.05 0.81
C THR A 423 -19.75 21.46 1.59
N GLY A 424 -18.64 21.77 0.92
CA GLY A 424 -17.33 21.96 1.55
C GLY A 424 -16.72 20.67 2.11
N LEU A 425 -17.28 19.49 1.78
CA LEU A 425 -16.75 18.18 2.16
C LEU A 425 -16.01 17.54 0.97
N ASN A 426 -15.09 16.65 1.23
CA ASN A 426 -14.26 15.99 0.21
C ASN A 426 -15.03 14.85 -0.48
N PHE A 427 -15.90 15.15 -1.45
CA PHE A 427 -16.50 14.13 -2.32
C PHE A 427 -15.53 13.72 -3.42
N SER A 428 -15.57 12.45 -3.81
CA SER A 428 -14.62 11.89 -4.79
C SER A 428 -15.22 10.73 -5.57
N LEU A 429 -14.65 10.43 -6.73
CA LEU A 429 -15.04 9.31 -7.58
C LEU A 429 -14.08 8.14 -7.39
N PHE A 430 -14.63 6.95 -7.16
CA PHE A 430 -13.90 5.74 -6.81
C PHE A 430 -14.07 4.62 -7.84
N SER A 431 -12.97 4.11 -8.35
CA SER A 431 -12.92 2.87 -9.09
C SER A 431 -13.07 1.69 -8.11
N THR A 432 -14.30 1.29 -7.81
CA THR A 432 -14.62 0.36 -6.72
C THR A 432 -13.85 -0.96 -6.82
N PRO A 433 -13.21 -1.43 -5.75
CA PRO A 433 -12.77 -2.82 -5.62
C PRO A 433 -13.99 -3.71 -5.39
N ALA A 434 -14.59 -4.22 -6.48
CA ALA A 434 -15.93 -4.78 -6.41
C ALA A 434 -16.00 -6.15 -5.72
N GLU A 435 -14.93 -6.95 -5.74
CA GLU A 435 -14.88 -8.27 -5.11
C GLU A 435 -16.19 -9.06 -5.31
N GLY A 436 -16.83 -9.54 -4.24
CA GLY A 436 -18.10 -10.25 -4.30
C GLY A 436 -19.30 -9.41 -4.77
N LEU A 437 -19.19 -8.06 -4.79
CA LEU A 437 -20.27 -7.18 -5.23
C LEU A 437 -20.55 -7.32 -6.73
N SER A 438 -19.53 -7.55 -7.55
CA SER A 438 -19.65 -7.75 -8.99
C SER A 438 -20.54 -8.96 -9.33
N GLY A 439 -20.32 -10.08 -8.64
CA GLY A 439 -21.16 -11.28 -8.76
C GLY A 439 -22.56 -11.08 -8.19
N ARG A 440 -22.68 -10.37 -7.08
CA ARG A 440 -23.99 -10.08 -6.46
C ARG A 440 -24.87 -9.24 -7.39
N PHE A 441 -24.33 -8.19 -8.00
CA PHE A 441 -25.09 -7.32 -8.88
C PHE A 441 -25.57 -8.06 -10.14
N VAL A 442 -24.70 -8.79 -10.84
CA VAL A 442 -25.10 -9.54 -12.02
C VAL A 442 -26.14 -10.62 -11.70
N ASN A 443 -26.04 -11.29 -10.55
CA ASN A 443 -27.01 -12.29 -10.14
C ASN A 443 -28.41 -11.70 -9.87
N ILE A 444 -28.48 -10.50 -9.31
CA ILE A 444 -29.74 -9.79 -9.11
C ILE A 444 -30.32 -9.37 -10.46
N ASP A 445 -29.49 -8.76 -11.32
CA ASP A 445 -29.93 -8.27 -12.64
C ASP A 445 -30.37 -9.41 -13.56
N LYS A 446 -29.69 -10.54 -13.52
CA LYS A 446 -30.05 -11.76 -14.23
C LYS A 446 -31.44 -12.30 -13.81
N LYS A 447 -31.80 -12.19 -12.53
CA LYS A 447 -33.13 -12.58 -12.03
C LYS A 447 -34.22 -11.62 -12.50
N ILE A 448 -33.93 -10.34 -12.66
CA ILE A 448 -34.89 -9.30 -13.03
C ILE A 448 -35.08 -9.22 -14.54
N TYR A 449 -33.97 -9.20 -15.29
CA TYR A 449 -33.97 -8.90 -16.73
C TYR A 449 -33.63 -10.11 -17.61
N GLY A 450 -33.31 -11.26 -17.02
CA GLY A 450 -32.87 -12.45 -17.75
C GLY A 450 -31.42 -12.39 -18.19
N ILE A 451 -31.07 -13.30 -19.10
CA ILE A 451 -29.72 -13.38 -19.69
C ILE A 451 -29.66 -12.44 -20.90
N ILE A 452 -28.82 -11.42 -20.81
CA ILE A 452 -28.55 -10.46 -21.89
C ILE A 452 -27.12 -10.73 -22.37
N PRO A 453 -26.91 -11.15 -23.63
CA PRO A 453 -25.57 -11.44 -24.17
C PRO A 453 -24.60 -10.27 -24.02
N GLY A 454 -23.39 -10.56 -23.52
CA GLY A 454 -22.35 -9.56 -23.28
C GLY A 454 -22.60 -8.63 -22.07
N VAL A 455 -23.74 -8.79 -21.37
CA VAL A 455 -24.10 -7.96 -20.21
C VAL A 455 -24.30 -8.84 -18.97
N THR A 456 -25.33 -9.68 -18.94
CA THR A 456 -25.65 -10.52 -17.77
C THR A 456 -25.37 -12.01 -17.96
N ASP A 457 -24.77 -12.41 -19.04
CA ASP A 457 -24.50 -13.81 -19.41
C ASP A 457 -23.34 -14.45 -18.60
N ARG A 458 -22.53 -13.66 -17.92
CA ARG A 458 -21.41 -14.11 -17.07
C ARG A 458 -21.78 -14.18 -15.59
N SER A 459 -20.86 -14.64 -14.76
CA SER A 459 -21.05 -14.77 -13.30
C SER A 459 -20.68 -13.50 -12.51
N TYR A 460 -20.11 -12.48 -13.18
CA TYR A 460 -19.70 -11.21 -12.58
C TYR A 460 -19.80 -10.08 -13.61
N TYR A 461 -19.94 -8.84 -13.14
CA TYR A 461 -19.66 -7.64 -13.91
C TYR A 461 -18.18 -7.29 -13.85
N THR A 462 -17.65 -6.74 -14.92
CA THR A 462 -16.29 -6.25 -14.97
C THR A 462 -16.07 -5.16 -13.92
N ASN A 463 -14.94 -5.24 -13.22
CA ASN A 463 -14.61 -4.31 -12.14
C ASN A 463 -14.42 -2.90 -12.70
N SER A 464 -15.09 -1.91 -12.11
CA SER A 464 -14.98 -0.48 -12.44
C SER A 464 -14.90 -0.18 -13.95
N PHE A 465 -13.79 0.41 -14.41
CA PHE A 465 -13.52 0.78 -15.82
C PHE A 465 -12.63 -0.22 -16.56
N HIS A 466 -12.29 -1.37 -15.98
CA HIS A 466 -11.34 -2.28 -16.63
C HIS A 466 -11.86 -2.80 -17.97
N VAL A 467 -10.94 -3.01 -18.89
CA VAL A 467 -11.21 -3.84 -20.06
C VAL A 467 -11.44 -5.28 -19.56
N PRO A 468 -12.51 -5.96 -20.01
CA PRO A 468 -12.81 -7.29 -19.51
C PRO A 468 -11.65 -8.28 -19.68
N VAL A 469 -11.36 -9.06 -18.65
CA VAL A 469 -10.24 -10.01 -18.64
C VAL A 469 -10.39 -11.13 -19.68
N TYR A 470 -11.60 -11.42 -20.10
CA TYR A 470 -11.88 -12.40 -21.16
C TYR A 470 -11.68 -11.86 -22.56
N TYR A 471 -11.52 -10.54 -22.73
CA TYR A 471 -11.30 -9.93 -24.03
C TYR A 471 -9.83 -10.02 -24.43
N ASN A 472 -9.58 -10.57 -25.62
CA ASN A 472 -8.22 -10.73 -26.12
C ASN A 472 -7.66 -9.38 -26.59
N ILE A 473 -6.82 -8.79 -25.78
CA ILE A 473 -6.20 -7.49 -26.01
C ILE A 473 -4.73 -7.54 -25.59
N SER A 474 -3.85 -6.80 -26.27
CA SER A 474 -2.47 -6.69 -25.83
C SER A 474 -2.36 -5.93 -24.49
N ALA A 475 -1.39 -6.30 -23.65
CA ALA A 475 -1.09 -5.59 -22.41
C ALA A 475 -0.88 -4.07 -22.66
N ALA A 476 -0.19 -3.72 -23.74
CA ALA A 476 0.06 -2.32 -24.12
C ALA A 476 -1.23 -1.56 -24.48
N ASP A 477 -2.15 -2.18 -25.20
CA ASP A 477 -3.43 -1.55 -25.56
C ASP A 477 -4.33 -1.41 -24.32
N LYS A 478 -4.39 -2.43 -23.47
CA LYS A 478 -5.12 -2.38 -22.20
C LYS A 478 -4.62 -1.22 -21.32
N ILE A 479 -3.31 -1.10 -21.11
CA ILE A 479 -2.69 -0.02 -20.33
C ILE A 479 -3.07 1.35 -20.92
N ARG A 480 -2.98 1.50 -22.24
CA ARG A 480 -3.28 2.76 -22.94
C ARG A 480 -4.74 3.18 -22.84
N ILE A 481 -5.65 2.21 -22.82
CA ILE A 481 -7.09 2.45 -22.63
C ILE A 481 -7.37 2.82 -21.18
N GLU A 482 -6.95 1.98 -20.24
CA GLU A 482 -7.25 2.13 -18.82
C GLU A 482 -6.59 3.36 -18.19
N GLY A 483 -5.37 3.71 -18.62
CA GLY A 483 -4.64 4.87 -18.12
C GLY A 483 -5.43 6.19 -18.22
N LYS A 484 -6.29 6.32 -19.22
CA LYS A 484 -7.14 7.52 -19.43
C LYS A 484 -8.23 7.71 -18.37
N PHE A 485 -8.58 6.66 -17.61
CA PHE A 485 -9.59 6.72 -16.55
C PHE A 485 -9.01 7.10 -15.19
N HIS A 486 -7.71 6.91 -14.98
CA HIS A 486 -7.08 7.11 -13.67
C HIS A 486 -7.21 8.54 -13.15
N GLU A 487 -7.04 9.55 -14.02
CA GLU A 487 -7.18 10.97 -13.64
C GLU A 487 -8.60 11.33 -13.19
N LEU A 488 -9.59 10.60 -13.69
CA LEU A 488 -11.00 10.83 -13.36
C LEU A 488 -11.37 10.24 -11.99
N CYS A 489 -10.69 9.18 -11.56
CA CYS A 489 -10.99 8.45 -10.33
C CYS A 489 -10.11 8.92 -9.17
N ASN A 490 -10.41 10.09 -8.60
CA ASN A 490 -9.59 10.73 -7.57
C ASN A 490 -9.62 10.05 -6.20
N ALA A 491 -10.62 9.23 -5.89
CA ALA A 491 -10.64 8.40 -4.68
C ALA A 491 -9.75 7.16 -4.77
N GLY A 492 -9.26 6.83 -5.96
CA GLY A 492 -8.37 5.72 -6.22
C GLY A 492 -8.80 4.85 -7.40
N ALA A 493 -7.79 4.35 -8.10
CA ALA A 493 -7.91 3.42 -9.21
C ALA A 493 -6.64 2.55 -9.26
N ILE A 494 -6.75 1.36 -9.83
CA ILE A 494 -5.63 0.49 -10.13
C ILE A 494 -5.83 -0.11 -11.51
N SER A 495 -4.75 -0.31 -12.27
CA SER A 495 -4.77 -1.16 -13.47
C SER A 495 -4.01 -2.44 -13.21
N TYR A 496 -4.62 -3.57 -13.54
CA TYR A 496 -3.98 -4.88 -13.52
C TYR A 496 -3.58 -5.28 -14.94
N VAL A 497 -2.33 -5.69 -15.09
CA VAL A 497 -1.81 -6.24 -16.34
C VAL A 497 -1.52 -7.71 -16.13
N GLU A 498 -2.24 -8.55 -16.83
CA GLU A 498 -2.01 -9.99 -16.82
C GLU A 498 -0.89 -10.32 -17.83
N MET A 499 0.17 -10.97 -17.34
CA MET A 499 1.29 -11.42 -18.16
C MET A 499 1.48 -12.92 -18.00
N ASP A 500 1.64 -13.61 -19.12
CA ASP A 500 1.90 -15.03 -19.14
C ASP A 500 3.39 -15.36 -18.91
N GLY A 501 3.64 -16.54 -18.36
CA GLY A 501 4.98 -17.10 -18.22
C GLY A 501 5.70 -16.70 -16.94
N ASP A 502 6.98 -17.07 -16.88
CA ASP A 502 7.85 -16.81 -15.72
C ASP A 502 8.55 -15.45 -15.89
N LEU A 503 7.99 -14.45 -15.27
CA LEU A 503 8.47 -13.06 -15.34
C LEU A 503 9.86 -12.88 -14.72
N ASN A 504 10.30 -13.77 -13.81
CA ASN A 504 11.63 -13.72 -13.22
C ASN A 504 12.75 -13.90 -14.26
N LYS A 505 12.44 -14.50 -15.41
CA LYS A 505 13.41 -14.73 -16.49
C LYS A 505 13.72 -13.48 -17.32
N ASN A 506 12.89 -12.42 -17.23
CA ASN A 506 13.07 -11.20 -18.01
C ASN A 506 12.63 -9.96 -17.23
N ILE A 507 13.43 -9.59 -16.23
CA ILE A 507 13.16 -8.41 -15.38
C ILE A 507 13.19 -7.10 -16.19
N ASP A 508 13.98 -7.03 -17.26
CA ASP A 508 14.00 -5.84 -18.12
C ASP A 508 12.69 -5.64 -18.88
N ALA A 509 12.01 -6.73 -19.27
CA ALA A 509 10.68 -6.64 -19.84
C ALA A 509 9.64 -6.22 -18.79
N PHE A 510 9.73 -6.75 -17.57
CA PHE A 510 8.88 -6.36 -16.46
C PHE A 510 9.01 -4.86 -16.15
N GLU A 511 10.23 -4.37 -16.00
CA GLU A 511 10.52 -2.96 -15.79
C GLU A 511 9.93 -2.07 -16.89
N ARG A 512 10.11 -2.46 -18.17
CA ARG A 512 9.52 -1.72 -19.30
C ARG A 512 8.00 -1.64 -19.23
N VAL A 513 7.31 -2.69 -18.80
CA VAL A 513 5.85 -2.66 -18.61
C VAL A 513 5.46 -1.72 -17.48
N VAL A 514 6.18 -1.74 -16.36
CA VAL A 514 5.94 -0.81 -15.24
C VAL A 514 6.11 0.64 -15.69
N LEU A 515 7.20 0.96 -16.39
CA LEU A 515 7.45 2.32 -16.89
C LEU A 515 6.45 2.72 -17.99
N TYR A 516 5.99 1.78 -18.81
CA TYR A 516 4.95 2.03 -19.81
C TYR A 516 3.59 2.37 -19.17
N MET A 517 3.24 1.78 -18.03
CA MET A 517 2.06 2.20 -17.25
C MET A 517 2.16 3.68 -16.86
N ARG A 518 3.32 4.12 -16.34
CA ARG A 518 3.58 5.53 -16.03
C ARG A 518 3.35 6.42 -17.25
N ASP A 519 3.94 6.06 -18.38
CA ASP A 519 3.90 6.85 -19.61
C ASP A 519 2.49 6.93 -20.22
N CYS A 520 1.63 5.96 -19.92
CA CYS A 520 0.23 5.94 -20.34
C CYS A 520 -0.74 6.62 -19.35
N GLY A 521 -0.24 7.23 -18.26
CA GLY A 521 -1.05 7.96 -17.29
C GLY A 521 -1.72 7.09 -16.21
N VAL A 522 -1.29 5.84 -16.06
CA VAL A 522 -1.69 5.02 -14.91
C VAL A 522 -1.12 5.64 -13.64
N GLY A 523 -1.95 5.84 -12.62
CA GLY A 523 -1.51 6.38 -11.33
C GLY A 523 -1.10 5.31 -10.33
N TYR A 524 -1.62 4.09 -10.50
CA TYR A 524 -1.31 2.93 -9.68
C TYR A 524 -1.58 1.66 -10.47
N GLY A 525 -0.62 0.76 -10.49
CA GLY A 525 -0.70 -0.46 -11.28
C GLY A 525 -0.07 -1.68 -10.63
N SER A 526 -0.51 -2.84 -11.06
CA SER A 526 -0.02 -4.15 -10.65
C SER A 526 0.18 -5.03 -11.87
N ILE A 527 1.22 -5.86 -11.85
CA ILE A 527 1.41 -6.90 -12.85
C ILE A 527 1.06 -8.23 -12.20
N ASN A 528 0.02 -8.87 -12.74
CA ASN A 528 -0.41 -10.21 -12.34
C ASN A 528 0.22 -11.25 -13.25
N HIS A 529 0.67 -12.34 -12.67
CA HIS A 529 1.16 -13.51 -13.38
C HIS A 529 0.75 -14.77 -12.62
N PRO A 530 0.69 -15.93 -13.29
CA PRO A 530 0.35 -17.17 -12.61
C PRO A 530 1.34 -17.47 -11.48
N VAL A 531 0.85 -17.54 -10.27
CA VAL A 531 1.57 -18.02 -9.09
C VAL A 531 0.70 -19.07 -8.43
N ASP A 532 0.83 -20.30 -8.92
CA ASP A 532 0.07 -21.43 -8.43
C ASP A 532 0.77 -22.04 -7.21
N ARG A 533 -0.03 -22.58 -6.31
CA ARG A 533 0.46 -23.41 -5.22
C ARG A 533 -0.11 -24.81 -5.32
N CYS A 534 0.75 -25.79 -5.45
CA CYS A 534 0.31 -27.17 -5.42
C CYS A 534 -0.18 -27.54 -4.01
N PRO A 535 -1.46 -27.92 -3.83
CA PRO A 535 -2.00 -28.25 -2.51
C PRO A 535 -1.42 -29.55 -1.92
N VAL A 536 -0.72 -30.34 -2.74
CA VAL A 536 -0.14 -31.62 -2.32
C VAL A 536 1.30 -31.47 -1.84
N CYS A 537 2.17 -30.79 -2.62
CA CYS A 537 3.60 -30.73 -2.32
C CYS A 537 4.11 -29.33 -1.95
N GLY A 538 3.21 -28.34 -1.89
CA GLY A 538 3.55 -26.96 -1.54
C GLY A 538 4.39 -26.23 -2.61
N TYR A 539 4.58 -26.80 -3.82
CA TYR A 539 5.28 -26.10 -4.89
C TYR A 539 4.59 -24.77 -5.19
N VAL A 540 5.37 -23.71 -5.30
CA VAL A 540 4.91 -22.36 -5.67
C VAL A 540 5.59 -21.97 -6.97
N GLY A 541 4.80 -21.60 -7.98
CA GLY A 541 5.27 -21.23 -9.31
C GLY A 541 4.19 -21.47 -10.35
N VAL A 542 4.53 -21.38 -11.63
CA VAL A 542 3.58 -21.63 -12.70
C VAL A 542 3.27 -23.14 -12.77
N ILE A 543 2.01 -23.49 -12.53
CA ILE A 543 1.47 -24.84 -12.70
C ILE A 543 0.37 -24.72 -13.76
N ASN A 544 0.66 -25.09 -14.99
CA ASN A 544 -0.37 -25.17 -16.02
C ASN A 544 -1.29 -26.36 -15.74
N ASP A 545 -1.05 -27.49 -16.44
CA ASP A 545 -1.88 -28.69 -16.28
C ASP A 545 -1.32 -29.68 -15.25
N VAL A 546 0.00 -29.66 -15.00
CA VAL A 546 0.69 -30.64 -14.16
C VAL A 546 1.72 -29.97 -13.27
N CYS A 547 1.65 -30.25 -11.96
CA CYS A 547 2.64 -29.75 -11.01
C CYS A 547 4.05 -30.28 -11.34
N PRO A 548 5.04 -29.39 -11.59
CA PRO A 548 6.39 -29.81 -11.99
C PRO A 548 7.14 -30.54 -10.88
N LYS A 549 6.72 -30.41 -9.61
CA LYS A 549 7.38 -31.07 -8.48
C LYS A 549 6.81 -32.45 -8.18
N CYS A 550 5.48 -32.63 -8.19
CA CYS A 550 4.85 -33.87 -7.76
C CYS A 550 3.98 -34.56 -8.82
N GLY A 551 3.85 -33.97 -10.01
CA GLY A 551 3.06 -34.53 -11.10
C GLY A 551 1.54 -34.53 -10.89
N ARG A 552 1.01 -33.79 -9.89
CA ARG A 552 -0.44 -33.64 -9.72
C ARG A 552 -1.02 -32.89 -10.93
N LYS A 553 -2.08 -33.42 -11.51
CA LYS A 553 -2.83 -32.71 -12.56
C LYS A 553 -3.79 -31.73 -11.94
N ASP A 554 -4.04 -30.62 -12.64
CA ASP A 554 -5.05 -29.66 -12.18
C ASP A 554 -6.44 -30.33 -12.13
N GLY A 555 -7.26 -29.92 -11.14
CA GLY A 555 -8.55 -30.57 -10.87
C GLY A 555 -8.49 -31.90 -10.12
N GLU A 556 -7.33 -32.56 -10.00
CA GLU A 556 -7.21 -33.76 -9.17
C GLU A 556 -7.29 -33.39 -7.67
N GLY A 557 -8.18 -34.09 -6.95
CA GLY A 557 -8.32 -33.95 -5.50
C GLY A 557 -7.06 -34.34 -4.73
N VAL A 558 -6.91 -33.79 -3.55
CA VAL A 558 -5.85 -34.14 -2.59
C VAL A 558 -6.32 -35.39 -1.82
N THR A 559 -5.65 -36.53 -1.99
CA THR A 559 -5.95 -37.74 -1.25
C THR A 559 -4.87 -38.02 -0.21
N ILE A 560 -5.27 -38.65 0.92
CA ILE A 560 -4.34 -39.06 1.99
C ILE A 560 -3.25 -40.00 1.45
N GLU A 561 -3.62 -40.90 0.57
CA GLU A 561 -2.67 -41.82 -0.07
C GLU A 561 -1.58 -41.10 -0.87
N ARG A 562 -1.94 -40.02 -1.57
CA ARG A 562 -1.01 -39.18 -2.34
C ARG A 562 -0.09 -38.37 -1.45
N LEU A 563 -0.62 -37.83 -0.35
CA LEU A 563 0.17 -37.13 0.67
C LEU A 563 1.19 -38.05 1.33
N SER A 564 0.77 -39.26 1.68
CA SER A 564 1.65 -40.28 2.29
C SER A 564 2.79 -40.69 1.36
N LYS A 565 2.53 -40.86 0.04
CA LYS A 565 3.57 -41.19 -0.96
C LYS A 565 4.61 -40.09 -1.13
N LEU A 566 4.29 -38.84 -0.78
CA LEU A 566 5.19 -37.69 -0.84
C LEU A 566 5.91 -37.44 0.49
N GLY A 567 5.71 -38.30 1.51
CA GLY A 567 6.28 -38.08 2.84
C GLY A 567 5.71 -36.87 3.58
N VAL A 568 4.57 -36.39 3.11
CA VAL A 568 3.86 -35.30 3.81
C VAL A 568 2.95 -35.97 4.83
N ASP A 569 3.41 -36.06 6.07
CA ASP A 569 2.53 -36.39 7.18
C ASP A 569 1.40 -35.37 7.22
N CYS A 570 0.17 -35.87 7.11
CA CYS A 570 -1.02 -35.05 7.10
C CYS A 570 -1.15 -34.36 8.47
N ILE A 571 -0.59 -33.16 8.60
CA ILE A 571 -0.88 -32.27 9.72
C ILE A 571 -2.18 -31.56 9.41
N CYS A 572 -3.26 -32.31 9.27
CA CYS A 572 -4.60 -31.82 9.52
C CYS A 572 -4.83 -31.83 11.02
N ARG A 573 -4.20 -30.94 11.74
CA ARG A 573 -4.65 -30.57 13.08
C ARG A 573 -5.44 -29.27 12.94
N GLY A 574 -6.72 -29.42 13.09
CA GLY A 574 -7.88 -28.63 13.16
C GLY A 574 -7.84 -27.12 13.11
#